data_16df01e8ab915a8e196f61ba1ee5cbc4
#
_entry.id   16df01e8ab915a8e196f61ba1ee5cbc4
#
_cell.length_a   1.000
_cell.length_b   1.000
_cell.length_c   1.000
_cell.angle_alpha   90.00
_cell.angle_beta   90.00
_cell.angle_gamma   90.00
#
_symmetry.space_group_name_H-M   'P 1'
#
loop_
_entity.id
_entity.type
_entity.pdbx_description
1 polymer ?
#
loop_
_entity_poly.entity_id
_entity_poly.type
_entity_poly.pdbx_seq_one_letter_code
_entity_poly.pdbx_strand_id
1 'polypeptide(L)'
;QIEVYGNLTPMYVFGSCNLVIPVIGIGSKPESYHVDVDEIECVVDVPLSTVGSEHVGTTVRHLAGVYRQVPCFDVCGAEIWGASAMMLAELSALMSDFCR
;
A
#
# COMPACT_ATOMS: atom_id res chain seq x y z
N GLN A 1 6.71 19.74 1.93
CA GLN A 1 7.91 19.21 2.52
C GLN A 1 7.60 17.97 3.34
N ILE A 2 8.39 16.92 3.15
CA ILE A 2 8.13 15.61 3.77
C ILE A 2 9.26 15.30 4.75
N GLU A 3 8.86 14.90 5.95
CA GLU A 3 9.79 14.46 6.97
C GLU A 3 9.81 12.94 7.01
N VAL A 4 11.01 12.34 6.93
CA VAL A 4 11.17 10.88 6.94
C VAL A 4 11.28 10.40 8.38
N TYR A 5 10.43 9.44 8.76
CA TYR A 5 10.40 8.91 10.13
C TYR A 5 11.04 7.54 10.28
N GLY A 6 11.24 6.82 9.21
CA GLY A 6 11.83 5.49 9.29
C GLY A 6 11.37 4.61 8.16
N ASN A 7 11.54 3.32 8.33
CA ASN A 7 11.15 2.34 7.33
C ASN A 7 10.37 1.18 7.95
N LEU A 8 9.56 0.56 7.11
CA LEU A 8 8.88 -0.68 7.43
C LEU A 8 9.79 -1.88 7.13
N THR A 9 9.29 -3.08 7.41
CA THR A 9 10.03 -4.31 7.16
C THR A 9 10.38 -4.44 5.68
N PRO A 10 11.65 -4.66 5.33
CA PRO A 10 12.04 -4.93 3.94
C PRO A 10 11.35 -6.19 3.43
N MET A 11 10.95 -6.18 2.16
CA MET A 11 10.30 -7.32 1.54
C MET A 11 10.86 -7.58 0.16
N TYR A 12 10.86 -8.85 -0.24
CA TYR A 12 11.29 -9.26 -1.57
C TYR A 12 10.05 -9.47 -2.44
N VAL A 13 9.98 -8.75 -3.56
CA VAL A 13 8.88 -8.87 -4.51
C VAL A 13 9.32 -9.78 -5.64
N PHE A 14 8.82 -11.01 -5.65
CA PHE A 14 9.26 -12.05 -6.59
C PHE A 14 8.92 -11.70 -8.05
N GLY A 15 7.78 -11.09 -8.28
CA GLY A 15 7.35 -10.74 -9.63
C GLY A 15 8.29 -9.80 -10.35
N SER A 16 8.91 -8.86 -9.64
CA SER A 16 9.87 -7.90 -10.19
C SER A 16 11.31 -8.22 -9.82
N CYS A 17 11.55 -9.24 -8.99
CA CYS A 17 12.87 -9.62 -8.48
C CYS A 17 13.58 -8.48 -7.76
N ASN A 18 12.84 -7.68 -7.01
CA ASN A 18 13.37 -6.53 -6.28
C ASN A 18 13.22 -6.70 -4.78
N LEU A 19 14.25 -6.26 -4.05
CA LEU A 19 14.14 -6.04 -2.62
C LEU A 19 13.59 -4.64 -2.40
N VAL A 20 12.48 -4.54 -1.67
CA VAL A 20 11.79 -3.28 -1.41
C VAL A 20 11.95 -2.92 0.06
N ILE A 21 12.39 -1.70 0.32
CA ILE A 21 12.45 -1.14 1.67
C ILE A 21 11.45 0.01 1.74
N PRO A 22 10.26 -0.21 2.35
CA PRO A 22 9.26 0.86 2.44
C PRO A 22 9.75 1.94 3.41
N VAL A 23 9.61 3.18 3.01
CA VAL A 23 10.00 4.34 3.83
C VAL A 23 8.76 5.12 4.21
N ILE A 24 8.68 5.50 5.49
CA ILE A 24 7.56 6.30 6.01
C ILE A 24 7.96 7.77 6.00
N GLY A 25 7.16 8.59 5.34
CA GLY A 25 7.29 10.03 5.38
C GLY A 25 5.98 10.67 5.83
N ILE A 26 6.07 11.82 6.47
CA ILE A 26 4.92 12.60 6.89
C ILE A 26 5.05 14.00 6.34
N GLY A 27 3.99 14.50 5.76
CA GLY A 27 3.95 15.84 5.18
C GLY A 27 2.53 16.34 5.07
N SER A 28 2.39 17.58 4.61
CA SER A 28 1.07 18.14 4.35
C SER A 28 0.53 17.60 3.04
N LYS A 29 -0.79 17.38 2.98
CA LYS A 29 -1.43 16.97 1.75
C LYS A 29 -1.31 18.07 0.70
N PRO A 30 -0.81 17.79 -0.51
CA PRO A 30 -0.74 18.79 -1.57
C PRO A 30 -2.14 19.15 -2.07
N GLU A 31 -2.28 20.35 -2.61
CA GLU A 31 -3.55 20.79 -3.18
C GLU A 31 -3.88 20.01 -4.45
N SER A 32 -2.87 19.62 -5.21
CA SER A 32 -3.03 18.85 -6.43
C SER A 32 -1.82 17.91 -6.59
N TYR A 33 -2.02 16.87 -7.39
CA TYR A 33 -0.96 15.91 -7.70
C TYR A 33 -0.52 16.08 -9.15
N HIS A 34 0.80 16.07 -9.34
CA HIS A 34 1.38 16.03 -10.68
C HIS A 34 1.73 14.58 -10.98
N VAL A 35 1.01 13.97 -11.92
CA VAL A 35 1.21 12.56 -12.25
C VAL A 35 1.78 12.42 -13.66
N ASP A 36 2.61 11.39 -13.82
CA ASP A 36 3.05 10.97 -15.14
C ASP A 36 1.94 10.13 -15.76
N VAL A 37 1.21 10.70 -16.72
CA VAL A 37 0.05 10.06 -17.32
C VAL A 37 0.41 8.79 -18.09
N ASP A 38 1.67 8.60 -18.43
CA ASP A 38 2.14 7.37 -19.10
C ASP A 38 2.35 6.22 -18.11
N GLU A 39 2.56 6.51 -16.83
CA GLU A 39 2.83 5.50 -15.79
C GLU A 39 1.70 5.38 -14.78
N ILE A 40 0.99 6.47 -14.49
CA ILE A 40 0.00 6.54 -13.42
C ILE A 40 -1.37 6.86 -13.99
N GLU A 41 -2.29 5.92 -13.80
CA GLU A 41 -3.66 6.07 -14.27
C GLU A 41 -4.48 7.00 -13.38
N CYS A 42 -4.31 6.88 -12.05
CA CYS A 42 -5.00 7.74 -11.10
C CYS A 42 -4.26 7.76 -9.76
N VAL A 43 -4.63 8.72 -8.93
CA VAL A 43 -4.14 8.84 -7.56
C VAL A 43 -5.29 8.54 -6.60
N VAL A 44 -5.03 7.69 -5.62
CA VAL A 44 -6.03 7.33 -4.61
C VAL A 44 -5.50 7.73 -3.23
N ASP A 45 -6.27 8.58 -2.53
CA ASP A 45 -6.00 8.89 -1.13
C ASP A 45 -6.59 7.78 -0.27
N VAL A 46 -5.76 7.18 0.60
CA VAL A 46 -6.17 6.03 1.40
C VAL A 46 -6.20 6.42 2.87
N PRO A 47 -7.40 6.55 3.47
CA PRO A 47 -7.48 6.71 4.93
C PRO A 47 -6.94 5.47 5.62
N LEU A 48 -6.03 5.65 6.59
CA LEU A 48 -5.42 4.51 7.30
C LEU A 48 -6.45 3.64 8.02
N SER A 49 -7.58 4.22 8.40
CA SER A 49 -8.67 3.47 9.03
C SER A 49 -9.29 2.40 8.11
N THR A 50 -9.05 2.47 6.80
CA THR A 50 -9.64 1.54 5.83
C THR A 50 -8.74 0.37 5.48
N VAL A 51 -7.52 0.31 6.01
CA VAL A 51 -6.54 -0.74 5.65
C VAL A 51 -6.09 -1.56 6.86
N GLY A 52 -6.86 -1.54 7.93
CA GLY A 52 -6.62 -2.40 9.10
C GLY A 52 -6.97 -3.85 8.84
N SER A 53 -6.58 -4.73 9.76
CA SER A 53 -6.80 -6.18 9.60
C SER A 53 -8.28 -6.55 9.46
N GLU A 54 -9.18 -5.78 10.03
CA GLU A 54 -10.63 -6.00 9.91
C GLU A 54 -11.18 -5.67 8.52
N HIS A 55 -10.38 -5.01 7.68
CA HIS A 55 -10.80 -4.61 6.33
C HIS A 55 -10.16 -5.45 5.23
N VAL A 56 -9.40 -6.48 5.60
CA VAL A 56 -8.73 -7.32 4.61
C VAL A 56 -9.75 -8.21 3.89
N GLY A 57 -9.79 -8.10 2.58
CA GLY A 57 -10.52 -9.02 1.73
C GLY A 57 -9.56 -9.86 0.91
N THR A 58 -10.09 -10.55 -0.10
CA THR A 58 -9.28 -11.31 -1.04
C THR A 58 -9.71 -11.01 -2.46
N THR A 59 -8.77 -11.09 -3.37
CA THR A 59 -9.03 -11.01 -4.81
C THR A 59 -8.22 -12.09 -5.52
N VAL A 60 -8.58 -12.42 -6.75
CA VAL A 60 -7.88 -13.42 -7.54
C VAL A 60 -7.01 -12.73 -8.56
N ARG A 61 -5.74 -13.11 -8.61
CA ARG A 61 -4.77 -12.58 -9.57
C ARG A 61 -4.06 -13.71 -10.28
N HIS A 62 -3.76 -13.50 -11.56
CA HIS A 62 -2.98 -14.42 -12.37
C HIS A 62 -1.51 -14.06 -12.22
N LEU A 63 -0.79 -14.89 -11.45
CA LEU A 63 0.61 -14.64 -11.10
C LEU A 63 1.46 -15.85 -11.51
N ALA A 64 2.48 -15.61 -12.33
CA ALA A 64 3.40 -16.65 -12.78
C ALA A 64 2.68 -17.85 -13.38
N GLY A 65 1.64 -17.62 -14.20
CA GLY A 65 0.88 -18.68 -14.87
C GLY A 65 -0.17 -19.37 -14.01
N VAL A 66 -0.38 -18.93 -12.77
CA VAL A 66 -1.30 -19.55 -11.83
C VAL A 66 -2.25 -18.52 -11.24
N TYR A 67 -3.53 -18.89 -11.12
CA TYR A 67 -4.51 -18.05 -10.42
C TYR A 67 -4.34 -18.24 -8.91
N ARG A 68 -4.21 -17.15 -8.17
CA ARG A 68 -4.04 -17.18 -6.73
C ARG A 68 -4.99 -16.21 -6.05
N GLN A 69 -5.48 -16.62 -4.87
CA GLN A 69 -6.16 -15.67 -4.00
C GLN A 69 -5.10 -14.88 -3.24
N VAL A 70 -5.21 -13.56 -3.26
CA VAL A 70 -4.28 -12.67 -2.60
C VAL A 70 -5.05 -11.71 -1.70
N PRO A 71 -4.47 -11.30 -0.57
CA PRO A 71 -5.10 -10.28 0.28
C PRO A 71 -5.22 -8.95 -0.45
N CYS A 72 -6.30 -8.25 -0.21
CA CYS A 72 -6.50 -6.92 -0.79
C CYS A 72 -7.31 -6.03 0.14
N PHE A 73 -7.21 -4.72 -0.10
CA PHE A 73 -8.09 -3.72 0.49
C PHE A 73 -8.88 -3.07 -0.64
N ASP A 74 -10.17 -2.88 -0.43
CA ASP A 74 -11.03 -2.15 -1.36
C ASP A 74 -11.22 -0.74 -0.80
N VAL A 75 -10.71 0.26 -1.51
CA VAL A 75 -10.82 1.67 -1.11
C VAL A 75 -11.49 2.42 -2.25
N CYS A 76 -12.76 2.80 -2.03
CA CYS A 76 -13.54 3.55 -3.02
C CYS A 76 -13.57 2.89 -4.40
N GLY A 77 -13.69 1.56 -4.43
CA GLY A 77 -13.73 0.79 -5.68
C GLY A 77 -12.37 0.43 -6.26
N ALA A 78 -11.28 0.92 -5.68
CA ALA A 78 -9.94 0.53 -6.10
C ALA A 78 -9.44 -0.63 -5.23
N GLU A 79 -8.96 -1.69 -5.86
CA GLU A 79 -8.36 -2.81 -5.15
C GLU A 79 -6.86 -2.57 -4.94
N ILE A 80 -6.43 -2.57 -3.68
CA ILE A 80 -5.02 -2.46 -3.32
C ILE A 80 -4.54 -3.83 -2.89
N TRP A 81 -3.57 -4.39 -3.60
CA TRP A 81 -3.07 -5.74 -3.35
C TRP A 81 -1.55 -5.82 -3.53
N GLY A 82 -0.97 -6.98 -3.28
CA GLY A 82 0.46 -7.20 -3.45
C GLY A 82 1.29 -6.44 -2.43
N ALA A 83 2.46 -5.96 -2.85
CA ALA A 83 3.40 -5.26 -1.97
C ALA A 83 2.77 -4.03 -1.33
N SER A 84 1.98 -3.27 -2.09
CA SER A 84 1.30 -2.08 -1.55
C SER A 84 0.36 -2.42 -0.41
N ALA A 85 -0.41 -3.49 -0.53
CA ALA A 85 -1.30 -3.93 0.53
C ALA A 85 -0.53 -4.37 1.77
N MET A 86 0.60 -5.07 1.59
CA MET A 86 1.45 -5.49 2.70
C MET A 86 2.05 -4.31 3.46
N MET A 87 2.53 -3.29 2.73
CA MET A 87 3.06 -2.07 3.33
C MET A 87 2.00 -1.33 4.14
N LEU A 88 0.80 -1.19 3.57
CA LEU A 88 -0.29 -0.49 4.25
C LEU A 88 -0.77 -1.24 5.49
N ALA A 89 -0.83 -2.57 5.42
CA ALA A 89 -1.22 -3.39 6.56
C ALA A 89 -0.23 -3.24 7.71
N GLU A 90 1.07 -3.25 7.43
CA GLU A 90 2.11 -3.07 8.46
C GLU A 90 2.04 -1.67 9.06
N LEU A 91 1.91 -0.65 8.21
CA LEU A 91 1.79 0.73 8.69
C LEU A 91 0.55 0.89 9.58
N SER A 92 -0.59 0.35 9.18
CA SER A 92 -1.82 0.42 9.96
C SER A 92 -1.67 -0.26 11.32
N ALA A 93 -1.01 -1.42 11.37
CA ALA A 93 -0.78 -2.13 12.61
C ALA A 93 0.10 -1.31 13.57
N LEU A 94 1.16 -0.70 13.05
CA LEU A 94 2.03 0.17 13.85
C LEU A 94 1.27 1.38 14.37
N MET A 95 0.47 2.02 13.53
CA MET A 95 -0.28 3.21 13.93
C MET A 95 -1.31 2.90 15.01
N SER A 96 -1.94 1.72 14.97
CA SER A 96 -2.92 1.36 15.99
C SER A 96 -2.26 1.16 17.37
N ASP A 97 -0.99 0.78 17.43
CA ASP A 97 -0.26 0.67 18.68
C ASP A 97 0.05 2.05 19.27
N PHE A 98 0.22 3.07 18.45
CA PHE A 98 0.54 4.43 18.89
C PHE A 98 -0.68 5.30 19.14
N CYS A 99 -1.79 5.02 18.50
CA CYS A 99 -2.98 5.88 18.51
C CYS A 99 -4.12 5.33 19.38
N ARG A 100 -3.78 4.58 20.41
CA ARG A 100 -4.77 4.08 21.37
C ARG A 100 -5.19 5.14 22.37
#